data_aaae89063146907317ff88c0c2649f8d
#
_entry.id   aaae89063146907317ff88c0c2649f8d
#
_cell.length_a   1.000
_cell.length_b   1.000
_cell.length_c   1.000
_cell.angle_alpha   90.00
_cell.angle_beta   90.00
_cell.angle_gamma   90.00
#
_symmetry.space_group_name_H-M   'P 1'
#
loop_
_entity.id
_entity.type
_entity.pdbx_description
1 polymer ?
#
loop_
_entity_poly.entity_id
_entity_poly.type
_entity_poly.pdbx_seq_one_letter_code
_entity_poly.pdbx_strand_id
1 'polypeptide(L)'
;AGSAASTGSQSAGSASNVSASDFKVGAIYINKKSDTAGYTYAHHTGITKAMEALGMDVDKQLFIVDEVPEDDTQVGAAVDTLVGEGCNIIFGISFGYLNEMEVKAEEYPDVIFSHATGFKSNETNYNNYFGRIYQARYLAGLAAGLKSLETGNNNIGYVSAYDTEYAETCSGINGFTLGVQAVNPDATVYVKELGAWTDEVNEYAFAEELINSYNCGVIAQHCDS
;
A
#
# COMPACT_ATOMS: atom_id res chain seq x y z
N ALA A 1 -5.58 43.69 -25.22
CA ALA A 1 -4.65 42.65 -25.62
C ALA A 1 -5.09 41.35 -24.97
N GLY A 2 -5.81 40.51 -25.73
CA GLY A 2 -6.26 39.21 -25.25
C GLY A 2 -5.16 38.18 -25.39
N SER A 3 -4.94 37.40 -24.31
CA SER A 3 -4.09 36.22 -24.34
C SER A 3 -4.98 35.00 -24.60
N ALA A 4 -4.81 34.37 -25.74
CA ALA A 4 -5.49 33.15 -26.10
C ALA A 4 -4.85 31.99 -25.34
N ALA A 5 -5.64 31.27 -24.55
CA ALA A 5 -5.27 30.00 -23.95
C ALA A 5 -5.23 28.93 -25.05
N SER A 6 -4.04 28.39 -25.29
CA SER A 6 -3.82 27.23 -26.14
C SER A 6 -4.35 25.98 -25.42
N THR A 7 -5.45 25.44 -25.88
CA THR A 7 -5.92 24.09 -25.52
C THR A 7 -5.07 23.07 -26.27
N GLY A 8 -4.05 22.54 -25.59
CA GLY A 8 -3.30 21.39 -26.07
C GLY A 8 -4.22 20.18 -26.11
N SER A 9 -4.56 19.73 -27.29
CA SER A 9 -5.23 18.45 -27.54
C SER A 9 -4.25 17.33 -27.23
N GLN A 10 -4.35 16.69 -26.07
CA GLN A 10 -3.65 15.44 -25.80
C GLN A 10 -4.29 14.36 -26.69
N SER A 11 -3.50 13.77 -27.56
CA SER A 11 -3.89 12.57 -28.28
C SER A 11 -3.98 11.44 -27.26
N ALA A 12 -5.17 11.07 -26.86
CA ALA A 12 -5.40 9.82 -26.16
C ALA A 12 -4.86 8.69 -27.03
N GLY A 13 -3.92 7.90 -26.50
CA GLY A 13 -3.49 6.66 -27.12
C GLY A 13 -4.72 5.82 -27.45
N SER A 14 -4.66 5.09 -28.54
CA SER A 14 -5.74 4.25 -29.03
C SER A 14 -6.08 3.19 -28.01
N ALA A 15 -6.98 3.50 -27.08
CA ALA A 15 -7.60 2.49 -26.24
C ALA A 15 -8.37 1.55 -27.18
N SER A 16 -7.91 0.33 -27.33
CA SER A 16 -8.68 -0.72 -27.95
C SER A 16 -10.02 -0.80 -27.24
N ASN A 17 -11.13 -0.66 -27.99
CA ASN A 17 -12.50 -0.75 -27.45
C ASN A 17 -12.77 -2.21 -27.03
N VAL A 18 -12.23 -2.62 -25.88
CA VAL A 18 -12.56 -3.89 -25.24
C VAL A 18 -13.96 -3.76 -24.66
N SER A 19 -14.86 -4.69 -24.98
CA SER A 19 -16.20 -4.67 -24.39
C SER A 19 -16.11 -4.94 -22.88
N ALA A 20 -17.03 -4.42 -22.07
CA ALA A 20 -17.03 -4.64 -20.64
C ALA A 20 -17.08 -6.14 -20.25
N SER A 21 -17.68 -6.97 -21.12
CA SER A 21 -17.74 -8.44 -20.93
C SER A 21 -16.41 -9.15 -21.17
N ASP A 22 -15.52 -8.53 -21.95
CA ASP A 22 -14.24 -9.13 -22.35
C ASP A 22 -13.05 -8.54 -21.57
N PHE A 23 -13.32 -7.47 -20.80
CA PHE A 23 -12.32 -6.78 -20.00
C PHE A 23 -11.91 -7.66 -18.80
N LYS A 24 -10.62 -7.90 -18.65
CA LYS A 24 -10.05 -8.72 -17.57
C LYS A 24 -9.17 -7.89 -16.65
N VAL A 25 -9.30 -8.16 -15.36
CA VAL A 25 -8.55 -7.52 -14.28
C VAL A 25 -7.57 -8.52 -13.71
N GLY A 26 -6.30 -8.15 -13.64
CA GLY A 26 -5.25 -8.88 -12.92
C GLY A 26 -4.94 -8.22 -11.57
N ALA A 27 -4.56 -9.02 -10.59
CA ALA A 27 -4.08 -8.51 -9.31
C ALA A 27 -2.95 -9.39 -8.76
N ILE A 28 -1.89 -8.75 -8.28
CA ILE A 28 -0.75 -9.41 -7.63
C ILE A 28 -0.77 -9.01 -6.16
N TYR A 29 -0.85 -9.99 -5.26
CA TYR A 29 -0.95 -9.77 -3.81
C TYR A 29 0.28 -10.28 -3.08
N ILE A 30 0.74 -9.51 -2.09
CA ILE A 30 1.84 -9.93 -1.21
C ILE A 30 1.42 -11.04 -0.24
N ASN A 31 0.18 -11.00 0.24
CA ASN A 31 -0.38 -12.00 1.14
C ASN A 31 -1.49 -12.81 0.43
N LYS A 32 -2.14 -13.69 1.19
CA LYS A 32 -3.17 -14.58 0.64
C LYS A 32 -4.43 -13.82 0.24
N LYS A 33 -5.01 -14.17 -0.89
CA LYS A 33 -6.34 -13.68 -1.30
C LYS A 33 -7.45 -14.08 -0.34
N SER A 34 -7.22 -15.13 0.47
CA SER A 34 -8.16 -15.63 1.47
C SER A 34 -8.11 -14.87 2.80
N ASP A 35 -7.24 -13.88 2.95
CA ASP A 35 -7.18 -13.06 4.16
C ASP A 35 -8.51 -12.35 4.39
N THR A 36 -8.89 -12.25 5.65
CA THR A 36 -10.17 -11.64 6.07
C THR A 36 -10.00 -10.27 6.73
N ALA A 37 -8.77 -9.79 6.82
CA ALA A 37 -8.38 -8.49 7.36
C ALA A 37 -7.04 -8.06 6.76
N GLY A 38 -6.59 -6.85 7.06
CA GLY A 38 -5.29 -6.33 6.66
C GLY A 38 -5.26 -5.76 5.25
N TYR A 39 -4.02 -5.55 4.77
CA TYR A 39 -3.73 -4.81 3.54
C TYR A 39 -4.29 -5.48 2.29
N THR A 40 -3.94 -6.76 2.06
CA THR A 40 -4.41 -7.53 0.89
C THR A 40 -5.94 -7.63 0.86
N TYR A 41 -6.57 -7.91 2.00
CA TYR A 41 -8.03 -7.97 2.12
C TYR A 41 -8.71 -6.65 1.74
N ALA A 42 -8.17 -5.53 2.20
CA ALA A 42 -8.73 -4.21 1.90
C ALA A 42 -8.70 -3.91 0.39
N HIS A 43 -7.57 -4.20 -0.26
CA HIS A 43 -7.42 -4.03 -1.71
C HIS A 43 -8.28 -4.99 -2.51
N HIS A 44 -8.31 -6.28 -2.14
CA HIS A 44 -9.18 -7.28 -2.77
C HIS A 44 -10.64 -6.87 -2.71
N THR A 45 -11.10 -6.43 -1.53
CA THR A 45 -12.46 -5.92 -1.33
C THR A 45 -12.74 -4.68 -2.19
N GLY A 46 -11.77 -3.78 -2.32
CA GLY A 46 -11.88 -2.60 -3.17
C GLY A 46 -12.04 -2.96 -4.65
N ILE A 47 -11.19 -3.85 -5.16
CA ILE A 47 -11.21 -4.32 -6.55
C ILE A 47 -12.54 -5.02 -6.86
N THR A 48 -12.96 -5.98 -6.03
CA THR A 48 -14.19 -6.74 -6.25
C THR A 48 -15.42 -5.84 -6.24
N LYS A 49 -15.54 -4.93 -5.28
CA LYS A 49 -16.64 -3.95 -5.24
C LYS A 49 -16.66 -3.01 -6.43
N ALA A 50 -15.50 -2.58 -6.92
CA ALA A 50 -15.42 -1.74 -8.11
C ALA A 50 -15.88 -2.51 -9.36
N MET A 51 -15.44 -3.77 -9.50
CA MET A 51 -15.89 -4.63 -10.60
C MET A 51 -17.39 -4.88 -10.56
N GLU A 52 -17.95 -5.21 -9.39
CA GLU A 52 -19.39 -5.39 -9.19
C GLU A 52 -20.19 -4.13 -9.55
N ALA A 53 -19.72 -2.95 -9.12
CA ALA A 53 -20.33 -1.66 -9.42
C ALA A 53 -20.32 -1.33 -10.93
N LEU A 54 -19.34 -1.86 -11.65
CA LEU A 54 -19.23 -1.75 -13.11
C LEU A 54 -19.99 -2.86 -13.86
N GLY A 55 -20.67 -3.77 -13.14
CA GLY A 55 -21.42 -4.87 -13.72
C GLY A 55 -20.55 -5.99 -14.28
N MET A 56 -19.31 -6.10 -13.80
CA MET A 56 -18.37 -7.15 -14.20
C MET A 56 -18.59 -8.43 -13.38
N ASP A 57 -18.31 -9.57 -13.97
CA ASP A 57 -18.36 -10.89 -13.32
C ASP A 57 -16.99 -11.19 -12.68
N VAL A 58 -16.91 -11.01 -11.35
CA VAL A 58 -15.67 -11.19 -10.59
C VAL A 58 -15.09 -12.58 -10.77
N ASP A 59 -15.94 -13.64 -10.79
CA ASP A 59 -15.48 -15.03 -10.90
C ASP A 59 -14.85 -15.35 -12.28
N LYS A 60 -15.18 -14.59 -13.32
CA LYS A 60 -14.69 -14.83 -14.68
C LYS A 60 -13.65 -13.81 -15.15
N GLN A 61 -13.69 -12.60 -14.58
CA GLN A 61 -12.92 -11.46 -15.08
C GLN A 61 -11.80 -11.02 -14.12
N LEU A 62 -11.72 -11.54 -12.87
CA LEU A 62 -10.63 -11.26 -11.95
C LEU A 62 -9.66 -12.45 -11.87
N PHE A 63 -8.41 -12.19 -12.22
CA PHE A 63 -7.31 -13.13 -12.16
C PHE A 63 -6.32 -12.70 -11.08
N ILE A 64 -5.95 -13.59 -10.17
CA ILE A 64 -5.11 -13.27 -9.01
C ILE A 64 -3.90 -14.18 -8.96
N VAL A 65 -2.74 -13.58 -8.71
CA VAL A 65 -1.53 -14.27 -8.26
C VAL A 65 -1.23 -13.73 -6.87
N ASP A 66 -1.36 -14.56 -5.85
CA ASP A 66 -1.16 -14.18 -4.46
C ASP A 66 0.12 -14.79 -3.86
N GLU A 67 0.49 -14.34 -2.64
CA GLU A 67 1.72 -14.75 -1.94
C GLU A 67 2.99 -14.48 -2.77
N VAL A 68 3.01 -13.38 -3.53
CA VAL A 68 4.17 -12.97 -4.33
C VAL A 68 5.07 -12.09 -3.46
N PRO A 69 6.30 -12.51 -3.15
CA PRO A 69 7.22 -11.68 -2.37
C PRO A 69 7.70 -10.46 -3.19
N GLU A 70 8.25 -9.47 -2.50
CA GLU A 70 8.85 -8.27 -3.11
C GLU A 70 10.22 -8.60 -3.75
N ASP A 71 10.19 -9.48 -4.74
CA ASP A 71 11.33 -9.93 -5.55
C ASP A 71 11.02 -9.71 -7.02
N ASP A 72 11.85 -8.92 -7.70
CA ASP A 72 11.60 -8.48 -9.08
C ASP A 72 11.36 -9.66 -10.04
N THR A 73 12.07 -10.79 -9.86
CA THR A 73 11.89 -11.97 -10.71
C THR A 73 10.49 -12.59 -10.53
N GLN A 74 10.03 -12.69 -9.29
CA GLN A 74 8.72 -13.29 -8.98
C GLN A 74 7.57 -12.35 -9.36
N VAL A 75 7.75 -11.05 -9.15
CA VAL A 75 6.79 -10.03 -9.61
C VAL A 75 6.67 -10.05 -11.13
N GLY A 76 7.80 -10.08 -11.85
CA GLY A 76 7.82 -10.19 -13.31
C GLY A 76 7.09 -11.44 -13.81
N ALA A 77 7.34 -12.61 -13.21
CA ALA A 77 6.66 -13.85 -13.55
C ALA A 77 5.14 -13.80 -13.28
N ALA A 78 4.72 -13.13 -12.19
CA ALA A 78 3.31 -12.93 -11.89
C ALA A 78 2.63 -12.02 -12.93
N VAL A 79 3.31 -10.92 -13.34
CA VAL A 79 2.83 -10.05 -14.41
C VAL A 79 2.68 -10.84 -15.71
N ASP A 80 3.72 -11.61 -16.13
CA ASP A 80 3.70 -12.40 -17.36
C ASP A 80 2.54 -13.42 -17.36
N THR A 81 2.25 -14.03 -16.21
CA THR A 81 1.11 -14.91 -16.02
C THR A 81 -0.21 -14.19 -16.31
N LEU A 82 -0.41 -13.01 -15.69
CA LEU A 82 -1.65 -12.23 -15.85
C LEU A 82 -1.80 -11.65 -17.27
N VAL A 83 -0.71 -11.27 -17.90
CA VAL A 83 -0.71 -10.87 -19.33
C VAL A 83 -1.06 -12.06 -20.21
N GLY A 84 -0.54 -13.25 -19.92
CA GLY A 84 -0.88 -14.50 -20.60
C GLY A 84 -2.36 -14.88 -20.48
N GLU A 85 -3.02 -14.55 -19.36
CA GLU A 85 -4.48 -14.67 -19.17
C GLU A 85 -5.27 -13.60 -19.95
N GLY A 86 -4.61 -12.59 -20.51
CA GLY A 86 -5.21 -11.52 -21.29
C GLY A 86 -5.78 -10.39 -20.43
N CYS A 87 -5.22 -10.14 -19.26
CA CYS A 87 -5.62 -9.02 -18.40
C CYS A 87 -5.33 -7.68 -19.09
N ASN A 88 -6.30 -6.78 -19.04
CA ASN A 88 -6.20 -5.43 -19.62
C ASN A 88 -5.66 -4.41 -18.62
N ILE A 89 -5.87 -4.66 -17.33
CA ILE A 89 -5.30 -3.90 -16.22
C ILE A 89 -4.73 -4.86 -15.18
N ILE A 90 -3.58 -4.53 -14.61
CA ILE A 90 -2.92 -5.29 -13.54
C ILE A 90 -2.67 -4.39 -12.35
N PHE A 91 -3.21 -4.76 -11.20
CA PHE A 91 -2.96 -4.11 -9.92
C PHE A 91 -1.80 -4.82 -9.20
N GLY A 92 -0.73 -4.10 -8.88
CA GLY A 92 0.35 -4.59 -8.03
C GLY A 92 0.19 -4.07 -6.61
N ILE A 93 -0.05 -4.98 -5.67
CA ILE A 93 -0.47 -4.64 -4.31
C ILE A 93 0.62 -5.02 -3.32
N SER A 94 1.71 -4.30 -3.42
CA SER A 94 2.77 -4.12 -2.43
C SER A 94 3.72 -3.02 -2.88
N PHE A 95 4.34 -2.32 -1.93
CA PHE A 95 5.28 -1.23 -2.22
C PHE A 95 6.47 -1.71 -3.06
N GLY A 96 7.07 -2.85 -2.72
CA GLY A 96 8.28 -3.37 -3.36
C GLY A 96 8.08 -3.83 -4.80
N TYR A 97 6.85 -3.88 -5.32
CA TYR A 97 6.60 -4.20 -6.74
C TYR A 97 6.91 -3.04 -7.69
N LEU A 98 7.22 -1.86 -7.14
CA LEU A 98 7.40 -0.58 -7.80
C LEU A 98 8.30 -0.64 -9.04
N ASN A 99 9.47 -1.25 -8.91
CA ASN A 99 10.49 -1.24 -9.96
C ASN A 99 10.15 -2.19 -11.10
N GLU A 100 9.77 -3.41 -10.77
CA GLU A 100 9.46 -4.42 -11.77
C GLU A 100 8.18 -4.10 -12.53
N MET A 101 7.16 -3.53 -11.87
CA MET A 101 5.96 -3.09 -12.57
C MET A 101 6.25 -1.96 -13.57
N GLU A 102 7.21 -1.07 -13.30
CA GLU A 102 7.65 -0.04 -14.25
C GLU A 102 8.27 -0.70 -15.49
N VAL A 103 9.17 -1.67 -15.29
CA VAL A 103 9.81 -2.42 -16.38
C VAL A 103 8.77 -3.16 -17.22
N LYS A 104 7.83 -3.84 -16.57
CA LYS A 104 6.76 -4.58 -17.24
C LYS A 104 5.76 -3.67 -17.96
N ALA A 105 5.53 -2.46 -17.47
CA ALA A 105 4.70 -1.49 -18.17
C ALA A 105 5.34 -1.02 -19.50
N GLU A 106 6.67 -0.93 -19.57
CA GLU A 106 7.36 -0.66 -20.82
C GLU A 106 7.32 -1.87 -21.78
N GLU A 107 7.40 -3.10 -21.24
CA GLU A 107 7.34 -4.34 -22.02
C GLU A 107 5.95 -4.60 -22.62
N TYR A 108 4.88 -4.26 -21.87
CA TYR A 108 3.48 -4.50 -22.25
C TYR A 108 2.69 -3.19 -22.40
N PRO A 109 2.94 -2.38 -23.44
CA PRO A 109 2.36 -1.04 -23.58
C PRO A 109 0.83 -1.02 -23.75
N ASP A 110 0.21 -2.14 -24.11
CA ASP A 110 -1.24 -2.28 -24.26
C ASP A 110 -1.96 -2.68 -22.95
N VAL A 111 -1.22 -2.99 -21.89
CA VAL A 111 -1.75 -3.33 -20.56
C VAL A 111 -1.59 -2.12 -19.63
N ILE A 112 -2.62 -1.82 -18.86
CA ILE A 112 -2.57 -0.77 -17.83
C ILE A 112 -2.02 -1.36 -16.54
N PHE A 113 -1.04 -0.70 -15.93
CA PHE A 113 -0.48 -1.06 -14.64
C PHE A 113 -0.87 -0.03 -13.59
N SER A 114 -1.37 -0.49 -12.45
CA SER A 114 -1.76 0.35 -11.33
C SER A 114 -1.13 -0.16 -10.04
N HIS A 115 -0.17 0.60 -9.52
CA HIS A 115 0.64 0.21 -8.37
C HIS A 115 0.10 0.83 -7.08
N ALA A 116 -0.12 -0.01 -6.07
CA ALA A 116 -0.54 0.45 -4.74
C ALA A 116 0.65 0.98 -3.94
N THR A 117 0.46 2.09 -3.23
CA THR A 117 1.42 2.70 -2.30
C THR A 117 2.73 3.21 -2.91
N GLY A 118 2.87 3.18 -4.23
CA GLY A 118 4.05 3.66 -4.93
C GLY A 118 4.05 5.16 -5.21
N PHE A 119 5.09 5.60 -5.90
CA PHE A 119 5.26 7.00 -6.33
C PHE A 119 5.69 7.14 -7.81
N LYS A 120 5.96 6.01 -8.50
CA LYS A 120 6.32 6.01 -9.91
C LYS A 120 5.07 5.99 -10.80
N SER A 121 5.19 6.63 -11.95
CA SER A 121 4.18 6.61 -13.00
C SER A 121 4.83 6.98 -14.33
N ASN A 122 4.18 6.63 -15.43
CA ASN A 122 4.52 7.14 -16.76
C ASN A 122 3.30 7.87 -17.38
N GLU A 123 3.49 8.47 -18.57
CA GLU A 123 2.42 9.22 -19.24
C GLU A 123 1.42 8.33 -20.01
N THR A 124 1.63 7.01 -20.03
CA THR A 124 0.90 6.08 -20.90
C THR A 124 0.07 5.07 -20.14
N ASN A 125 0.70 4.09 -19.49
CA ASN A 125 0.04 2.90 -18.97
C ASN A 125 0.45 2.49 -17.54
N TYR A 126 1.31 3.26 -16.86
CA TYR A 126 1.71 3.00 -15.47
C TYR A 126 1.31 4.15 -14.57
N ASN A 127 0.49 3.86 -13.57
CA ASN A 127 0.10 4.81 -12.54
C ASN A 127 0.25 4.19 -11.14
N ASN A 128 0.20 5.04 -10.13
CA ASN A 128 0.13 4.61 -8.73
C ASN A 128 -1.06 5.25 -8.03
N TYR A 129 -1.48 4.62 -6.95
CA TYR A 129 -2.44 5.19 -6.01
C TYR A 129 -1.99 4.94 -4.57
N PHE A 130 -2.16 5.96 -3.73
CA PHE A 130 -1.78 5.90 -2.33
C PHE A 130 -2.74 6.75 -1.50
N GLY A 131 -3.40 6.11 -0.53
CA GLY A 131 -4.21 6.81 0.45
C GLY A 131 -3.32 7.64 1.39
N ARG A 132 -3.83 8.78 1.87
CA ARG A 132 -3.13 9.62 2.85
C ARG A 132 -3.16 8.97 4.24
N ILE A 133 -2.63 7.74 4.36
CA ILE A 133 -2.67 6.93 5.58
C ILE A 133 -1.95 7.62 6.75
N TYR A 134 -0.95 8.47 6.49
CA TYR A 134 -0.29 9.28 7.50
C TYR A 134 -1.26 10.18 8.29
N GLN A 135 -2.40 10.58 7.70
CA GLN A 135 -3.44 11.34 8.42
C GLN A 135 -4.14 10.46 9.47
N ALA A 136 -4.43 9.19 9.12
CA ALA A 136 -4.97 8.24 10.10
C ALA A 136 -3.91 7.90 11.17
N ARG A 137 -2.62 7.80 10.80
CA ARG A 137 -1.52 7.63 11.75
C ARG A 137 -1.42 8.82 12.73
N TYR A 138 -1.62 10.05 12.25
CA TYR A 138 -1.69 11.22 13.10
C TYR A 138 -2.83 11.12 14.12
N LEU A 139 -4.02 10.70 13.71
CA LEU A 139 -5.16 10.49 14.61
C LEU A 139 -4.89 9.38 15.63
N ALA A 140 -4.25 8.29 15.21
CA ALA A 140 -3.81 7.23 16.13
C ALA A 140 -2.76 7.77 17.13
N GLY A 141 -1.87 8.64 16.69
CA GLY A 141 -0.90 9.34 17.54
C GLY A 141 -1.57 10.24 18.58
N LEU A 142 -2.63 10.99 18.22
CA LEU A 142 -3.42 11.76 19.19
C LEU A 142 -3.99 10.84 20.27
N ALA A 143 -4.58 9.69 19.88
CA ALA A 143 -5.14 8.73 20.83
C ALA A 143 -4.07 8.13 21.74
N ALA A 144 -2.90 7.77 21.21
CA ALA A 144 -1.77 7.28 21.98
C ALA A 144 -1.22 8.32 22.97
N GLY A 145 -1.09 9.58 22.53
CA GLY A 145 -0.67 10.68 23.37
C GLY A 145 -1.67 10.96 24.50
N LEU A 146 -2.97 10.96 24.23
CA LEU A 146 -4.01 11.07 25.26
C LEU A 146 -3.94 9.91 26.26
N LYS A 147 -3.73 8.68 25.77
CA LYS A 147 -3.59 7.51 26.65
C LYS A 147 -2.35 7.58 27.53
N SER A 148 -1.25 8.10 27.01
CA SER A 148 -0.02 8.33 27.79
C SER A 148 -0.23 9.33 28.94
N LEU A 149 -0.99 10.40 28.72
CA LEU A 149 -1.38 11.35 29.76
C LEU A 149 -2.30 10.71 30.81
N GLU A 150 -3.29 9.93 30.38
CA GLU A 150 -4.21 9.21 31.28
C GLU A 150 -3.47 8.27 32.22
N THR A 151 -2.49 7.53 31.70
CA THR A 151 -1.71 6.55 32.49
C THR A 151 -0.53 7.14 33.24
N GLY A 152 -0.12 8.36 32.90
CA GLY A 152 1.09 9.00 33.42
C GLY A 152 2.37 8.35 32.88
N ASN A 153 2.30 7.58 31.79
CA ASN A 153 3.45 6.92 31.16
C ASN A 153 3.74 7.53 29.79
N ASN A 154 4.83 8.28 29.70
CA ASN A 154 5.21 9.04 28.49
C ASN A 154 5.94 8.20 27.44
N ASN A 155 6.19 6.91 27.68
CA ASN A 155 6.86 6.03 26.72
C ASN A 155 5.82 5.31 25.86
N ILE A 156 5.93 5.49 24.54
CA ILE A 156 5.05 4.92 23.52
C ILE A 156 5.91 4.11 22.58
N GLY A 157 5.53 2.86 22.32
CA GLY A 157 6.21 1.97 21.38
C GLY A 157 5.54 1.98 20.01
N TYR A 158 6.35 1.79 18.97
CA TYR A 158 5.93 1.68 17.59
C TYR A 158 6.71 0.57 16.90
N VAL A 159 6.03 -0.51 16.51
CA VAL A 159 6.63 -1.58 15.69
C VAL A 159 6.37 -1.24 14.23
N SER A 160 7.43 -1.00 13.48
CA SER A 160 7.36 -0.61 12.07
C SER A 160 7.95 -1.70 11.18
N ALA A 161 7.31 -1.93 10.02
CA ALA A 161 7.84 -2.84 9.02
C ALA A 161 9.25 -2.42 8.56
N TYR A 162 9.41 -1.14 8.25
CA TYR A 162 10.70 -0.53 7.88
C TYR A 162 10.89 0.78 8.64
N ASP A 163 12.06 1.38 8.50
CA ASP A 163 12.43 2.63 9.13
C ASP A 163 11.99 3.87 8.32
N THR A 164 12.69 4.99 8.52
CA THR A 164 12.43 6.25 7.85
C THR A 164 13.04 6.36 6.44
N GLU A 165 13.78 5.37 5.99
CA GLU A 165 14.30 5.32 4.61
C GLU A 165 13.19 4.90 3.62
N TYR A 166 12.19 4.17 4.11
CA TYR A 166 10.98 3.82 3.35
C TYR A 166 9.95 4.94 3.41
N ALA A 167 9.53 5.48 2.29
CA ALA A 167 8.63 6.64 2.22
C ALA A 167 7.30 6.44 2.97
N GLU A 168 6.72 5.25 2.89
CA GLU A 168 5.47 4.91 3.56
C GLU A 168 5.63 4.88 5.08
N THR A 169 6.59 4.09 5.58
CA THR A 169 6.84 3.97 7.02
C THR A 169 7.37 5.27 7.61
N CYS A 170 8.21 6.01 6.88
CA CYS A 170 8.64 7.35 7.25
C CYS A 170 7.46 8.28 7.49
N SER A 171 6.52 8.35 6.55
CA SER A 171 5.33 9.19 6.68
C SER A 171 4.42 8.75 7.83
N GLY A 172 4.33 7.43 8.05
CA GLY A 172 3.56 6.84 9.15
C GLY A 172 4.14 7.15 10.52
N ILE A 173 5.44 6.91 10.71
CA ILE A 173 6.18 7.20 11.96
C ILE A 173 6.07 8.69 12.29
N ASN A 174 6.33 9.56 11.30
CA ASN A 174 6.27 11.00 11.50
C ASN A 174 4.84 11.47 11.79
N GLY A 175 3.84 10.99 11.05
CA GLY A 175 2.44 11.33 11.28
C GLY A 175 2.00 10.92 12.69
N PHE A 176 2.30 9.69 13.10
CA PHE A 176 1.99 9.21 14.46
C PHE A 176 2.69 10.04 15.54
N THR A 177 4.00 10.26 15.41
CA THR A 177 4.78 11.03 16.40
C THR A 177 4.29 12.47 16.53
N LEU A 178 3.97 13.14 15.42
CA LEU A 178 3.37 14.48 15.44
C LEU A 178 2.01 14.49 16.16
N GLY A 179 1.19 13.43 15.96
CA GLY A 179 -0.06 13.27 16.68
C GLY A 179 0.15 13.12 18.20
N VAL A 180 1.10 12.30 18.62
CA VAL A 180 1.48 12.14 20.02
C VAL A 180 1.92 13.48 20.62
N GLN A 181 2.85 14.16 19.99
CA GLN A 181 3.41 15.42 20.46
C GLN A 181 2.40 16.57 20.52
N ALA A 182 1.38 16.54 19.65
CA ALA A 182 0.33 17.55 19.66
C ALA A 182 -0.50 17.56 20.95
N VAL A 183 -0.56 16.44 21.68
CA VAL A 183 -1.32 16.31 22.94
C VAL A 183 -0.43 16.04 24.16
N ASN A 184 0.71 15.38 23.96
CA ASN A 184 1.69 15.14 25.01
C ASN A 184 3.12 15.41 24.49
N PRO A 185 3.60 16.66 24.55
CA PRO A 185 4.93 17.03 24.07
C PRO A 185 6.08 16.37 24.85
N ASP A 186 5.83 15.86 26.06
CA ASP A 186 6.82 15.18 26.89
C ASP A 186 6.92 13.67 26.56
N ALA A 187 6.06 13.14 25.68
CA ALA A 187 6.09 11.74 25.30
C ALA A 187 7.23 11.44 24.31
N THR A 188 7.81 10.25 24.48
CA THR A 188 8.82 9.68 23.58
C THR A 188 8.23 8.50 22.83
N VAL A 189 8.38 8.49 21.50
CA VAL A 189 8.02 7.37 20.65
C VAL A 189 9.28 6.55 20.34
N TYR A 190 9.29 5.31 20.80
CA TYR A 190 10.36 4.33 20.53
C TYR A 190 9.96 3.47 19.35
N VAL A 191 10.76 3.48 18.30
CA VAL A 191 10.50 2.72 17.07
C VAL A 191 11.39 1.48 17.02
N LYS A 192 10.80 0.32 16.71
CA LYS A 192 11.50 -0.92 16.37
C LYS A 192 11.20 -1.27 14.92
N GLU A 193 12.25 -1.46 14.14
CA GLU A 193 12.17 -1.85 12.74
C GLU A 193 12.20 -3.38 12.61
N LEU A 194 11.22 -3.91 11.86
CA LEU A 194 11.06 -5.35 11.62
C LEU A 194 11.91 -5.84 10.44
N GLY A 195 12.08 -5.01 9.40
CA GLY A 195 12.75 -5.37 8.15
C GLY A 195 11.87 -6.19 7.20
N ALA A 196 10.57 -6.30 7.49
CA ALA A 196 9.57 -7.01 6.69
C ALA A 196 8.17 -6.44 6.96
N TRP A 197 7.22 -6.66 6.04
CA TRP A 197 5.82 -6.30 6.28
C TRP A 197 5.12 -7.28 7.22
N THR A 198 5.53 -8.55 7.21
CA THR A 198 4.90 -9.63 8.00
C THR A 198 5.97 -10.50 8.65
N ASP A 199 6.04 -10.54 9.96
CA ASP A 199 6.86 -11.45 10.77
C ASP A 199 6.30 -11.54 12.19
N GLU A 200 5.25 -12.35 12.38
CA GLU A 200 4.53 -12.49 13.65
C GLU A 200 5.45 -12.74 14.86
N VAL A 201 6.52 -13.50 14.66
CA VAL A 201 7.45 -13.87 15.75
C VAL A 201 8.24 -12.65 16.23
N ASN A 202 8.81 -11.89 15.30
CA ASN A 202 9.60 -10.71 15.65
C ASN A 202 8.72 -9.52 16.02
N GLU A 203 7.52 -9.37 15.41
CA GLU A 203 6.55 -8.35 15.84
C GLU A 203 6.19 -8.50 17.32
N TYR A 204 5.87 -9.75 17.73
CA TYR A 204 5.59 -10.04 19.14
C TYR A 204 6.80 -9.75 20.03
N ALA A 205 8.00 -10.21 19.64
CA ALA A 205 9.22 -10.01 20.41
C ALA A 205 9.57 -8.52 20.58
N PHE A 206 9.39 -7.73 19.53
CA PHE A 206 9.63 -6.27 19.57
C PHE A 206 8.60 -5.54 20.42
N ALA A 207 7.32 -5.95 20.36
CA ALA A 207 6.30 -5.42 21.26
C ALA A 207 6.63 -5.74 22.73
N GLU A 208 7.05 -6.97 23.05
CA GLU A 208 7.51 -7.34 24.40
C GLU A 208 8.74 -6.54 24.83
N GLU A 209 9.72 -6.34 23.97
CA GLU A 209 10.90 -5.53 24.27
C GLU A 209 10.51 -4.07 24.56
N LEU A 210 9.63 -3.46 23.77
CA LEU A 210 9.13 -2.10 23.98
C LEU A 210 8.42 -1.98 25.34
N ILE A 211 7.65 -2.98 25.73
CA ILE A 211 6.95 -3.00 27.04
C ILE A 211 7.95 -3.20 28.18
N ASN A 212 8.79 -4.22 28.10
CA ASN A 212 9.59 -4.67 29.23
C ASN A 212 10.90 -3.89 29.41
N SER A 213 11.55 -3.47 28.31
CA SER A 213 12.86 -2.79 28.34
C SER A 213 12.73 -1.26 28.24
N TYR A 214 11.76 -0.76 27.47
CA TYR A 214 11.52 0.67 27.29
C TYR A 214 10.36 1.18 28.15
N ASN A 215 9.67 0.30 28.88
CA ASN A 215 8.54 0.66 29.74
C ASN A 215 7.43 1.38 28.95
N CYS A 216 7.17 0.97 27.71
CA CYS A 216 6.10 1.58 26.91
C CYS A 216 4.72 1.20 27.45
N GLY A 217 3.87 2.21 27.67
CA GLY A 217 2.49 2.03 28.15
C GLY A 217 1.46 1.92 27.04
N VAL A 218 1.86 2.23 25.82
CA VAL A 218 1.05 2.10 24.59
C VAL A 218 1.94 1.50 23.50
N ILE A 219 1.40 0.58 22.73
CA ILE A 219 2.07 0.01 21.56
C ILE A 219 1.21 0.30 20.32
N ALA A 220 1.84 0.81 19.28
CA ALA A 220 1.30 0.96 17.93
C ALA A 220 2.09 0.09 16.96
N GLN A 221 1.48 -0.24 15.83
CA GLN A 221 2.07 -1.14 14.84
C GLN A 221 1.84 -0.58 13.44
N HIS A 222 2.84 -0.79 12.55
CA HIS A 222 2.81 -0.51 11.12
C HIS A 222 3.45 -1.68 10.37
N CYS A 223 2.90 -2.83 10.54
CA CYS A 223 3.19 -4.12 9.91
C CYS A 223 1.89 -4.90 9.77
N ASP A 224 1.90 -6.05 9.10
CA ASP A 224 0.70 -6.72 8.57
C ASP A 224 0.34 -8.04 9.26
N SER A 225 0.96 -8.37 10.39
CA SER A 225 0.64 -9.61 11.13
C SER A 225 -0.53 -9.47 12.08
#